data_4f433bf983575e6acba27cf69a36c4e2
#
_entry.id   4f433bf983575e6acba27cf69a36c4e2
#
_cell.length_a   1.000
_cell.length_b   1.000
_cell.length_c   1.000
_cell.angle_alpha   90.00
_cell.angle_beta   90.00
_cell.angle_gamma   90.00
#
_symmetry.space_group_name_H-M   'P 1'
#
loop_
_entity.id
_entity.type
_entity.pdbx_description
1 polymer ?
#
loop_
_entity_poly.entity_id
_entity_poly.type
_entity_poly.pdbx_seq_one_letter_code
_entity_poly.pdbx_strand_id
1 'polypeptide(L)'
;MLKTLKKFFDFCGKENRKLFIISIRLGVVSAICSAMRIPAAAVVIKALLDNNVTVSTLWTSLGIIVVSLIVTIAINMKSTMLQTKAGYRACADKRIEIAEHLRYLPMGWFNDNSLGEVTSVTTNTMENMANIATRVVMVTTKGFLTSGIIAVMMLFFDWRMGLITLAGLVLFFAVNAAMQRAEQTLSKRKFDADERLVSKVLEYVQGIAEVKNFDLTNDSSTQVHTAVEESRKASFAMEIPSVLYMLAQLVINKLTGVAVCTAAIIFCLGGTMELSNCLLMLICSFILFEQLDSAGSFSSLFRSIDIGVDKANSILNVEPMDIDGEDLSPRCEDFTLSHVSFSYDSKPILRDVSLTVPEKTTVAIVGPSGSGKSTLCNLMARFWDVQSGSVSLGGKDVREYSYDSLIRNFSFVFQRTYLFSDTIANNIRFGKPDATLEEVKAAAEKARCYDFIMAKPDGFDTVIGEGGATLSGGERQRISIARAIMKDAPIIILDEATANVDPENEKELMEAVSELTHDKTVIMIAHRLKTVRNADCIFVVDHGEIVQQGTHDELMAVDGLYRRFVVERKQAAGWKV
;
A
#
# COMPACT_ATOMS: atom_id res chain seq x y z
N MET A 1 -12.60 20.84 -1.75
CA MET A 1 -11.22 21.34 -1.94
C MET A 1 -10.47 21.61 -0.63
N LEU A 2 -10.85 22.60 0.21
CA LEU A 2 -10.13 22.89 1.47
C LEU A 2 -10.11 21.69 2.43
N LYS A 3 -11.19 20.91 2.49
CA LYS A 3 -11.28 19.69 3.29
C LYS A 3 -10.30 18.62 2.78
N THR A 4 -10.23 18.42 1.47
CA THR A 4 -9.30 17.48 0.81
C THR A 4 -7.84 17.90 1.01
N LEU A 5 -7.53 19.21 0.86
CA LEU A 5 -6.20 19.74 1.15
C LEU A 5 -5.79 19.54 2.61
N LYS A 6 -6.70 19.78 3.56
CA LYS A 6 -6.43 19.54 4.98
C LYS A 6 -6.12 18.05 5.21
N LYS A 7 -6.97 17.16 4.68
CA LYS A 7 -6.78 15.70 4.77
C LYS A 7 -5.44 15.26 4.18
N PHE A 8 -5.08 15.80 3.00
CA PHE A 8 -3.79 15.52 2.38
C PHE A 8 -2.61 16.05 3.22
N PHE A 9 -2.71 17.25 3.79
CA PHE A 9 -1.64 17.78 4.65
C PHE A 9 -1.51 17.02 5.96
N ASP A 10 -2.60 16.54 6.52
CA ASP A 10 -2.56 15.67 7.70
C ASP A 10 -1.92 14.31 7.37
N PHE A 11 -2.22 13.77 6.18
CA PHE A 11 -1.59 12.56 5.64
C PHE A 11 -0.08 12.71 5.42
N CYS A 12 0.40 13.87 4.96
CA CYS A 12 1.83 14.12 4.68
C CYS A 12 2.74 14.13 5.91
N GLY A 13 2.18 14.18 7.12
CA GLY A 13 2.95 14.31 8.35
C GLY A 13 3.47 15.73 8.62
N LYS A 14 3.94 15.95 9.85
CA LYS A 14 4.28 17.31 10.35
C LYS A 14 5.39 18.02 9.56
N GLU A 15 6.44 17.31 9.17
CA GLU A 15 7.60 17.91 8.46
C GLU A 15 7.24 18.30 7.03
N ASN A 16 6.63 17.38 6.27
CA ASN A 16 6.26 17.63 4.88
C ASN A 16 5.16 18.70 4.79
N ARG A 17 4.21 18.72 5.73
CA ARG A 17 3.20 19.78 5.87
C ARG A 17 3.84 21.16 6.03
N LYS A 18 4.92 21.33 6.83
CA LYS A 18 5.65 22.61 6.96
C LYS A 18 6.19 23.08 5.62
N LEU A 19 6.77 22.17 4.81
CA LEU A 19 7.30 22.51 3.49
C LEU A 19 6.19 23.00 2.54
N PHE A 20 5.02 22.35 2.53
CA PHE A 20 3.87 22.81 1.76
C PHE A 20 3.38 24.19 2.21
N ILE A 21 3.29 24.46 3.51
CA ILE A 21 2.88 25.75 4.05
C ILE A 21 3.87 26.86 3.65
N ILE A 22 5.17 26.60 3.73
CA ILE A 22 6.21 27.54 3.28
C ILE A 22 6.04 27.82 1.78
N SER A 23 5.82 26.79 0.99
CA SER A 23 5.61 26.94 -0.45
C SER A 23 4.35 27.75 -0.78
N ILE A 24 3.24 27.55 -0.06
CA ILE A 24 2.02 28.35 -0.23
C ILE A 24 2.28 29.83 0.12
N ARG A 25 3.01 30.11 1.21
CA ARG A 25 3.39 31.47 1.57
C ARG A 25 4.25 32.14 0.49
N LEU A 26 5.21 31.41 -0.08
CA LEU A 26 5.99 31.85 -1.22
C LEU A 26 5.09 32.08 -2.44
N GLY A 27 4.07 31.25 -2.64
CA GLY A 27 3.06 31.40 -3.68
C GLY A 27 2.28 32.72 -3.56
N VAL A 28 1.94 33.16 -2.34
CA VAL A 28 1.30 34.47 -2.11
C VAL A 28 2.22 35.59 -2.57
N VAL A 29 3.50 35.56 -2.18
CA VAL A 29 4.47 36.58 -2.60
C VAL A 29 4.65 36.57 -4.13
N SER A 30 4.74 35.38 -4.74
CA SER A 30 4.80 35.22 -6.19
C SER A 30 3.59 35.82 -6.90
N ALA A 31 2.38 35.61 -6.34
CA ALA A 31 1.15 36.16 -6.90
C ALA A 31 1.10 37.69 -6.82
N ILE A 32 1.55 38.29 -5.72
CA ILE A 32 1.69 39.76 -5.57
C ILE A 32 2.70 40.27 -6.60
N CYS A 33 3.87 39.68 -6.70
CA CYS A 33 4.89 40.07 -7.69
C CYS A 33 4.34 39.95 -9.13
N SER A 34 3.61 38.91 -9.45
CA SER A 34 3.01 38.74 -10.78
C SER A 34 1.95 39.80 -11.09
N ALA A 35 1.21 40.27 -10.07
CA ALA A 35 0.22 41.32 -10.21
C ALA A 35 0.83 42.73 -10.44
N MET A 36 2.12 42.91 -10.12
CA MET A 36 2.82 44.19 -10.37
C MET A 36 2.92 44.58 -11.86
N ARG A 37 2.59 43.70 -12.78
CA ARG A 37 2.43 44.01 -14.21
C ARG A 37 1.29 45.01 -14.46
N ILE A 38 0.27 45.02 -13.60
CA ILE A 38 -0.86 45.95 -13.71
C ILE A 38 -0.43 47.41 -13.41
N PRO A 39 0.23 47.73 -12.26
CA PRO A 39 0.77 49.04 -12.02
C PRO A 39 1.79 49.48 -13.08
N ALA A 40 2.63 48.57 -13.59
CA ALA A 40 3.57 48.89 -14.66
C ALA A 40 2.85 49.33 -15.95
N ALA A 41 1.76 48.68 -16.33
CA ALA A 41 0.92 49.10 -17.45
C ALA A 41 0.20 50.42 -17.17
N ALA A 42 -0.26 50.67 -15.94
CA ALA A 42 -0.92 51.89 -15.54
C ALA A 42 0.01 53.12 -15.71
N VAL A 43 1.29 53.02 -15.36
CA VAL A 43 2.29 54.06 -15.54
C VAL A 43 2.42 54.44 -17.01
N VAL A 44 2.49 53.48 -17.93
CA VAL A 44 2.62 53.71 -19.37
C VAL A 44 1.34 54.32 -19.95
N ILE A 45 0.18 53.77 -19.60
CA ILE A 45 -1.13 54.26 -20.08
C ILE A 45 -1.33 55.73 -19.68
N LYS A 46 -1.06 56.04 -18.41
CA LYS A 46 -1.21 57.42 -17.92
C LYS A 46 -0.28 58.37 -18.64
N ALA A 47 1.01 58.03 -18.81
CA ALA A 47 1.97 58.87 -19.53
C ALA A 47 1.61 59.09 -21.02
N LEU A 48 1.03 58.09 -21.68
CA LEU A 48 0.53 58.18 -23.06
C LEU A 48 -0.66 59.13 -23.16
N LEU A 49 -1.61 59.07 -22.24
CA LEU A 49 -2.80 59.91 -22.23
C LEU A 49 -2.47 61.38 -21.89
N ASP A 50 -1.49 61.59 -21.00
CA ASP A 50 -1.02 62.90 -20.60
C ASP A 50 -0.05 63.56 -21.65
N ASN A 51 0.19 62.87 -22.79
CA ASN A 51 1.19 63.25 -23.80
C ASN A 51 2.59 63.54 -23.23
N ASN A 52 2.94 62.92 -22.11
CA ASN A 52 4.18 63.09 -21.37
C ASN A 52 5.00 61.81 -21.27
N VAL A 53 5.23 61.18 -22.40
CA VAL A 53 6.06 59.96 -22.49
C VAL A 53 7.53 60.35 -22.46
N THR A 54 8.20 60.03 -21.37
CA THR A 54 9.63 60.30 -21.19
C THR A 54 10.44 59.01 -21.16
N VAL A 55 11.75 59.10 -21.41
CA VAL A 55 12.67 57.95 -21.23
C VAL A 55 12.62 57.40 -19.80
N SER A 56 12.34 58.27 -18.82
CA SER A 56 12.13 57.85 -17.42
C SER A 56 10.90 56.95 -17.26
N THR A 57 9.78 57.25 -17.93
CA THR A 57 8.58 56.43 -17.93
C THR A 57 8.85 55.00 -18.47
N LEU A 58 9.67 54.93 -19.55
CA LEU A 58 10.10 53.65 -20.11
C LEU A 58 10.90 52.85 -19.10
N TRP A 59 11.93 53.45 -18.50
CA TRP A 59 12.80 52.74 -17.54
C TRP A 59 12.08 52.38 -16.26
N THR A 60 11.14 53.17 -15.75
CA THR A 60 10.34 52.84 -14.57
C THR A 60 9.42 51.64 -14.82
N SER A 61 8.67 51.63 -15.92
CA SER A 61 7.80 50.51 -16.28
C SER A 61 8.60 49.24 -16.57
N LEU A 62 9.67 49.36 -17.37
CA LEU A 62 10.56 48.22 -17.68
C LEU A 62 11.20 47.66 -16.40
N GLY A 63 11.68 48.56 -15.51
CA GLY A 63 12.26 48.16 -14.23
C GLY A 63 11.28 47.36 -13.35
N ILE A 64 10.04 47.85 -13.23
CA ILE A 64 8.99 47.14 -12.47
C ILE A 64 8.74 45.74 -13.07
N ILE A 65 8.63 45.64 -14.39
CA ILE A 65 8.36 44.37 -15.08
C ILE A 65 9.54 43.40 -14.90
N VAL A 66 10.78 43.85 -15.14
CA VAL A 66 11.97 43.00 -15.07
C VAL A 66 12.21 42.50 -13.64
N VAL A 67 12.14 43.41 -12.65
CA VAL A 67 12.29 43.03 -11.23
C VAL A 67 11.19 42.05 -10.82
N SER A 68 9.93 42.35 -11.15
CA SER A 68 8.80 41.47 -10.90
C SER A 68 9.00 40.08 -11.52
N LEU A 69 9.50 40.01 -12.77
CA LEU A 69 9.74 38.76 -13.48
C LEU A 69 10.84 37.91 -12.80
N ILE A 70 12.01 38.57 -12.51
CA ILE A 70 13.13 37.88 -11.86
C ILE A 70 12.72 37.31 -10.50
N VAL A 71 12.06 38.14 -9.67
CA VAL A 71 11.58 37.72 -8.34
C VAL A 71 10.55 36.58 -8.45
N THR A 72 9.60 36.71 -9.39
CA THR A 72 8.58 35.66 -9.62
C THR A 72 9.21 34.33 -10.05
N ILE A 73 10.20 34.35 -10.95
CA ILE A 73 10.91 33.13 -11.40
C ILE A 73 11.66 32.49 -10.22
N ALA A 74 12.43 33.30 -9.46
CA ALA A 74 13.19 32.78 -8.32
C ALA A 74 12.29 32.14 -7.24
N ILE A 75 11.18 32.82 -6.90
CA ILE A 75 10.21 32.34 -5.93
C ILE A 75 9.51 31.07 -6.44
N ASN A 76 9.07 31.07 -7.70
CA ASN A 76 8.41 29.90 -8.28
C ASN A 76 9.33 28.67 -8.31
N MET A 77 10.60 28.86 -8.69
CA MET A 77 11.59 27.78 -8.67
C MET A 77 11.73 27.17 -7.27
N LYS A 78 11.92 28.04 -6.25
CA LYS A 78 12.05 27.57 -4.86
C LYS A 78 10.76 26.91 -4.34
N SER A 79 9.60 27.52 -4.64
CA SER A 79 8.28 26.99 -4.25
C SER A 79 8.02 25.62 -4.86
N THR A 80 8.28 25.46 -6.16
CA THR A 80 8.12 24.18 -6.87
C THR A 80 9.05 23.11 -6.29
N MET A 81 10.33 23.43 -6.05
CA MET A 81 11.27 22.50 -5.43
C MET A 81 10.81 22.02 -4.06
N LEU A 82 10.30 22.93 -3.21
CA LEU A 82 9.80 22.58 -1.88
C LEU A 82 8.57 21.66 -1.96
N GLN A 83 7.64 21.95 -2.87
CA GLN A 83 6.44 21.11 -3.07
C GLN A 83 6.78 19.74 -3.61
N THR A 84 7.64 19.66 -4.62
CA THR A 84 8.09 18.40 -5.19
C THR A 84 8.77 17.55 -4.13
N LYS A 85 9.72 18.13 -3.38
CA LYS A 85 10.38 17.45 -2.28
C LYS A 85 9.38 16.94 -1.22
N ALA A 86 8.43 17.79 -0.81
CA ALA A 86 7.43 17.44 0.19
C ALA A 86 6.49 16.34 -0.29
N GLY A 87 6.03 16.38 -1.54
CA GLY A 87 5.10 15.40 -2.11
C GLY A 87 5.73 14.02 -2.24
N TYR A 88 6.91 13.93 -2.87
CA TYR A 88 7.60 12.65 -3.02
C TYR A 88 8.05 12.06 -1.69
N ARG A 89 8.58 12.90 -0.78
CA ARG A 89 8.97 12.44 0.56
C ARG A 89 7.76 11.93 1.36
N ALA A 90 6.64 12.64 1.34
CA ALA A 90 5.43 12.21 2.03
C ALA A 90 4.94 10.84 1.55
N CYS A 91 4.94 10.59 0.23
CA CYS A 91 4.55 9.30 -0.33
C CYS A 91 5.57 8.19 0.00
N ALA A 92 6.88 8.51 0.00
CA ALA A 92 7.91 7.56 0.41
C ALA A 92 7.79 7.19 1.90
N ASP A 93 7.64 8.18 2.78
CA ASP A 93 7.44 7.96 4.21
C ASP A 93 6.20 7.09 4.48
N LYS A 94 5.10 7.32 3.74
CA LYS A 94 3.89 6.51 3.86
C LYS A 94 4.02 5.09 3.32
N ARG A 95 4.82 4.87 2.27
CA ARG A 95 5.15 3.50 1.80
C ARG A 95 5.87 2.71 2.89
N ILE A 96 6.82 3.35 3.57
CA ILE A 96 7.55 2.73 4.70
C ILE A 96 6.59 2.45 5.85
N GLU A 97 5.76 3.43 6.24
CA GLU A 97 4.77 3.28 7.30
C GLU A 97 3.79 2.13 7.03
N ILE A 98 3.29 2.01 5.77
CA ILE A 98 2.46 0.86 5.36
C ILE A 98 3.24 -0.44 5.49
N ALA A 99 4.48 -0.51 4.98
CA ALA A 99 5.29 -1.72 5.05
C ALA A 99 5.58 -2.16 6.51
N GLU A 100 5.85 -1.22 7.40
CA GLU A 100 6.02 -1.48 8.82
C GLU A 100 4.70 -1.94 9.48
N HIS A 101 3.58 -1.31 9.13
CA HIS A 101 2.26 -1.68 9.63
C HIS A 101 1.85 -3.09 9.23
N LEU A 102 2.12 -3.50 7.97
CA LEU A 102 1.82 -4.84 7.48
C LEU A 102 2.46 -5.95 8.31
N ARG A 103 3.60 -5.69 8.93
CA ARG A 103 4.31 -6.66 9.78
C ARG A 103 3.48 -7.12 10.98
N TYR A 104 2.61 -6.25 11.47
CA TYR A 104 1.80 -6.48 12.67
C TYR A 104 0.34 -6.80 12.40
N LEU A 105 -0.05 -6.94 11.12
CA LEU A 105 -1.39 -7.36 10.77
C LEU A 105 -1.57 -8.87 10.95
N PRO A 106 -2.76 -9.33 11.38
CA PRO A 106 -3.02 -10.77 11.46
C PRO A 106 -2.94 -11.42 10.09
N MET A 107 -2.40 -12.63 10.02
CA MET A 107 -2.22 -13.35 8.74
C MET A 107 -3.55 -13.55 7.98
N GLY A 108 -4.68 -13.58 8.66
CA GLY A 108 -6.01 -13.66 8.03
C GLY A 108 -6.39 -12.46 7.20
N TRP A 109 -5.74 -11.33 7.43
CA TRP A 109 -5.94 -10.15 6.60
C TRP A 109 -5.30 -10.31 5.21
N PHE A 110 -4.22 -11.11 5.11
CA PHE A 110 -3.52 -11.37 3.85
C PHE A 110 -4.26 -12.42 3.03
N ASN A 111 -5.17 -11.98 2.20
CA ASN A 111 -5.86 -12.76 1.19
C ASN A 111 -5.59 -12.20 -0.20
N ASP A 112 -6.08 -12.84 -1.25
CA ASP A 112 -5.81 -12.42 -2.63
C ASP A 112 -6.26 -10.97 -2.91
N ASN A 113 -7.36 -10.53 -2.30
CA ASN A 113 -7.87 -9.17 -2.45
C ASN A 113 -6.98 -8.15 -1.73
N SER A 114 -6.57 -8.43 -0.48
CA SER A 114 -5.72 -7.52 0.29
C SER A 114 -4.31 -7.39 -0.32
N LEU A 115 -3.76 -8.48 -0.85
CA LEU A 115 -2.47 -8.46 -1.55
C LEU A 115 -2.51 -7.56 -2.78
N GLY A 116 -3.56 -7.67 -3.59
CA GLY A 116 -3.79 -6.82 -4.76
C GLY A 116 -3.96 -5.35 -4.36
N GLU A 117 -4.71 -5.07 -3.30
CA GLU A 117 -4.92 -3.72 -2.77
C GLU A 117 -3.61 -3.09 -2.27
N VAL A 118 -2.86 -3.81 -1.42
CA VAL A 118 -1.56 -3.34 -0.90
C VAL A 118 -0.59 -3.03 -2.03
N THR A 119 -0.46 -3.95 -2.99
CA THR A 119 0.42 -3.76 -4.14
C THR A 119 0.02 -2.53 -4.95
N SER A 120 -1.27 -2.37 -5.25
CA SER A 120 -1.79 -1.21 -5.99
C SER A 120 -1.58 0.10 -5.23
N VAL A 121 -1.78 0.11 -3.91
CA VAL A 121 -1.62 1.31 -3.09
C VAL A 121 -0.15 1.70 -2.96
N THR A 122 0.73 0.76 -2.62
CA THR A 122 2.15 1.06 -2.39
C THR A 122 2.92 1.41 -3.67
N THR A 123 2.48 0.90 -4.82
CA THR A 123 3.09 1.20 -6.14
C THR A 123 2.35 2.34 -6.84
N ASN A 124 1.25 2.03 -7.51
CA ASN A 124 0.58 2.94 -8.44
C ASN A 124 -0.10 4.13 -7.75
N THR A 125 -0.84 3.89 -6.64
CA THR A 125 -1.59 4.95 -5.97
C THR A 125 -0.65 5.99 -5.36
N MET A 126 0.41 5.55 -4.67
CA MET A 126 1.40 6.47 -4.09
C MET A 126 2.19 7.22 -5.16
N GLU A 127 2.56 6.58 -6.27
CA GLU A 127 3.26 7.23 -7.39
C GLU A 127 2.38 8.28 -8.05
N ASN A 128 1.15 7.94 -8.40
CA ASN A 128 0.19 8.86 -8.98
C ASN A 128 -0.11 10.03 -8.02
N MET A 129 -0.26 9.76 -6.73
CA MET A 129 -0.50 10.78 -5.72
C MET A 129 0.69 11.74 -5.58
N ALA A 130 1.93 11.26 -5.60
CA ALA A 130 3.13 12.10 -5.57
C ALA A 130 3.17 13.04 -6.79
N ASN A 131 2.91 12.51 -7.98
CA ASN A 131 2.91 13.27 -9.24
C ASN A 131 1.77 14.30 -9.30
N ILE A 132 0.55 13.89 -8.97
CA ILE A 132 -0.66 14.72 -9.08
C ILE A 132 -0.68 15.76 -7.98
N ALA A 133 -0.45 15.38 -6.71
CA ALA A 133 -0.58 16.28 -5.57
C ALA A 133 0.35 17.48 -5.68
N THR A 134 1.59 17.27 -6.12
CA THR A 134 2.56 18.35 -6.31
C THR A 134 2.06 19.36 -7.33
N ARG A 135 1.57 18.93 -8.49
CA ARG A 135 1.10 19.80 -9.57
C ARG A 135 -0.22 20.48 -9.21
N VAL A 136 -1.19 19.71 -8.69
CA VAL A 136 -2.53 20.22 -8.37
C VAL A 136 -2.47 21.27 -7.27
N VAL A 137 -1.75 21.02 -6.18
CA VAL A 137 -1.59 22.00 -5.09
C VAL A 137 -0.94 23.28 -5.61
N MET A 138 0.10 23.17 -6.46
CA MET A 138 0.79 24.33 -7.01
C MET A 138 -0.13 25.16 -7.93
N VAL A 139 -0.69 24.55 -8.96
CA VAL A 139 -1.46 25.27 -10.01
C VAL A 139 -2.73 25.88 -9.41
N THR A 140 -3.46 25.11 -8.60
CA THR A 140 -4.73 25.55 -8.03
C THR A 140 -4.52 26.65 -7.00
N THR A 141 -3.54 26.49 -6.08
CA THR A 141 -3.25 27.51 -5.06
C THR A 141 -2.78 28.79 -5.72
N LYS A 142 -1.86 28.71 -6.69
CA LYS A 142 -1.35 29.87 -7.41
C LYS A 142 -2.45 30.57 -8.21
N GLY A 143 -3.27 29.81 -8.94
CA GLY A 143 -4.36 30.37 -9.73
C GLY A 143 -5.37 31.12 -8.88
N PHE A 144 -5.83 30.54 -7.77
CA PHE A 144 -6.79 31.18 -6.87
C PHE A 144 -6.19 32.40 -6.16
N LEU A 145 -4.94 32.33 -5.71
CA LEU A 145 -4.26 33.46 -5.06
C LEU A 145 -4.07 34.62 -6.03
N THR A 146 -3.58 34.33 -7.25
CA THR A 146 -3.34 35.38 -8.25
C THR A 146 -4.66 36.06 -8.65
N SER A 147 -5.70 35.28 -8.94
CA SER A 147 -7.02 35.83 -9.31
C SER A 147 -7.63 36.63 -8.16
N GLY A 148 -7.50 36.14 -6.93
CA GLY A 148 -7.95 36.88 -5.74
C GLY A 148 -7.23 38.20 -5.54
N ILE A 149 -5.90 38.25 -5.71
CA ILE A 149 -5.11 39.49 -5.60
C ILE A 149 -5.49 40.48 -6.69
N ILE A 150 -5.65 40.04 -7.94
CA ILE A 150 -6.07 40.91 -9.05
C ILE A 150 -7.49 41.45 -8.79
N ALA A 151 -8.41 40.63 -8.31
CA ALA A 151 -9.76 41.07 -7.96
C ALA A 151 -9.74 42.16 -6.86
N VAL A 152 -8.92 42.00 -5.84
CA VAL A 152 -8.72 43.00 -4.78
C VAL A 152 -8.10 44.25 -5.35
N MET A 153 -7.10 44.18 -6.25
CA MET A 153 -6.54 45.36 -6.92
C MET A 153 -7.60 46.08 -7.74
N MET A 154 -8.45 45.36 -8.47
CA MET A 154 -9.55 45.98 -9.23
C MET A 154 -10.53 46.77 -8.32
N LEU A 155 -10.81 46.26 -7.11
CA LEU A 155 -11.62 46.98 -6.11
C LEU A 155 -10.98 48.31 -5.69
N PHE A 156 -9.64 48.38 -5.60
CA PHE A 156 -8.94 49.61 -5.25
C PHE A 156 -8.94 50.63 -6.39
N PHE A 157 -8.92 50.20 -7.64
CA PHE A 157 -8.96 51.11 -8.80
C PHE A 157 -10.40 51.62 -9.08
N ASP A 158 -11.38 50.73 -9.08
CA ASP A 158 -12.79 51.07 -9.17
C ASP A 158 -13.64 49.96 -8.50
N TRP A 159 -14.34 50.33 -7.42
CA TRP A 159 -15.12 49.36 -6.62
C TRP A 159 -16.22 48.66 -7.42
N ARG A 160 -16.80 49.33 -8.46
CA ARG A 160 -17.84 48.80 -9.33
C ARG A 160 -17.29 47.65 -10.19
N MET A 161 -16.11 47.83 -10.74
CA MET A 161 -15.41 46.80 -11.51
C MET A 161 -15.01 45.64 -10.64
N GLY A 162 -14.52 45.91 -9.44
CA GLY A 162 -14.21 44.90 -8.45
C GLY A 162 -15.42 44.04 -8.05
N LEU A 163 -16.61 44.66 -7.89
CA LEU A 163 -17.83 43.92 -7.60
C LEU A 163 -18.27 42.98 -8.74
N ILE A 164 -18.18 43.43 -10.01
CA ILE A 164 -18.49 42.58 -11.18
C ILE A 164 -17.54 41.36 -11.19
N THR A 165 -16.26 41.59 -10.96
CA THR A 165 -15.24 40.55 -10.89
C THR A 165 -15.50 39.57 -9.75
N LEU A 166 -15.85 40.09 -8.57
CA LEU A 166 -16.18 39.27 -7.40
C LEU A 166 -17.41 38.39 -7.65
N ALA A 167 -18.46 38.92 -8.29
CA ALA A 167 -19.64 38.15 -8.69
C ALA A 167 -19.26 37.03 -9.66
N GLY A 168 -18.39 37.29 -10.64
CA GLY A 168 -17.85 36.26 -11.54
C GLY A 168 -17.08 35.16 -10.79
N LEU A 169 -16.21 35.54 -9.84
CA LEU A 169 -15.48 34.58 -9.00
C LEU A 169 -16.42 33.73 -8.14
N VAL A 170 -17.45 34.33 -7.54
CA VAL A 170 -18.43 33.57 -6.75
C VAL A 170 -19.15 32.55 -7.63
N LEU A 171 -19.56 32.95 -8.84
CA LEU A 171 -20.24 32.07 -9.78
C LEU A 171 -19.30 30.94 -10.25
N PHE A 172 -18.04 31.24 -10.54
CA PHE A 172 -17.02 30.23 -10.85
C PHE A 172 -16.88 29.21 -9.72
N PHE A 173 -16.74 29.65 -8.48
CA PHE A 173 -16.62 28.73 -7.34
C PHE A 173 -17.90 27.93 -7.08
N ALA A 174 -19.07 28.49 -7.36
CA ALA A 174 -20.35 27.76 -7.27
C ALA A 174 -20.40 26.61 -8.27
N VAL A 175 -20.01 26.86 -9.54
CA VAL A 175 -19.94 25.81 -10.57
C VAL A 175 -18.86 24.78 -10.24
N ASN A 176 -17.70 25.23 -9.73
CA ASN A 176 -16.65 24.30 -9.27
C ASN A 176 -17.13 23.40 -8.12
N ALA A 177 -17.87 23.94 -7.17
CA ALA A 177 -18.46 23.15 -6.09
C ALA A 177 -19.52 22.15 -6.59
N ALA A 178 -20.32 22.52 -7.59
CA ALA A 178 -21.28 21.63 -8.24
C ALA A 178 -20.56 20.48 -8.98
N MET A 179 -19.49 20.80 -9.73
CA MET A 179 -18.62 19.81 -10.39
C MET A 179 -18.06 18.79 -9.39
N GLN A 180 -17.45 19.25 -8.29
CA GLN A 180 -16.90 18.36 -7.27
C GLN A 180 -17.93 17.43 -6.65
N ARG A 181 -19.17 17.90 -6.45
CA ARG A 181 -20.28 17.06 -5.94
C ARG A 181 -20.70 16.01 -6.96
N ALA A 182 -20.82 16.38 -8.23
CA ALA A 182 -21.18 15.44 -9.31
C ALA A 182 -20.11 14.36 -9.48
N GLU A 183 -18.83 14.74 -9.47
CA GLU A 183 -17.70 13.82 -9.60
C GLU A 183 -17.57 12.86 -8.41
N GLN A 184 -18.08 13.21 -7.23
CA GLN A 184 -17.96 12.37 -6.03
C GLN A 184 -18.58 10.98 -6.22
N THR A 185 -19.73 10.90 -6.87
CA THR A 185 -20.42 9.62 -7.12
C THR A 185 -19.83 8.89 -8.33
N LEU A 186 -19.49 9.63 -9.39
CA LEU A 186 -19.01 9.07 -10.65
C LEU A 186 -17.59 8.50 -10.52
N SER A 187 -16.73 9.19 -9.77
CA SER A 187 -15.37 8.71 -9.53
C SER A 187 -15.33 7.38 -8.79
N LYS A 188 -16.22 7.17 -7.81
CA LYS A 188 -16.32 5.89 -7.11
C LYS A 188 -16.65 4.76 -8.09
N ARG A 189 -17.66 4.95 -8.95
CA ARG A 189 -18.03 3.96 -9.98
C ARG A 189 -16.87 3.64 -10.93
N LYS A 190 -16.11 4.66 -11.33
CA LYS A 190 -14.93 4.46 -12.18
C LYS A 190 -13.88 3.62 -11.46
N PHE A 191 -13.55 3.94 -10.20
CA PHE A 191 -12.57 3.18 -9.43
C PHE A 191 -12.98 1.72 -9.24
N ASP A 192 -14.26 1.46 -8.91
CA ASP A 192 -14.78 0.09 -8.77
C ASP A 192 -14.72 -0.70 -10.09
N ALA A 193 -14.93 -0.02 -11.23
CA ALA A 193 -14.80 -0.63 -12.55
C ALA A 193 -13.33 -0.92 -12.92
N ASP A 194 -12.41 0.01 -12.62
CA ASP A 194 -10.97 -0.16 -12.85
C ASP A 194 -10.40 -1.29 -11.98
N GLU A 195 -10.84 -1.42 -10.74
CA GLU A 195 -10.45 -2.50 -9.83
C GLU A 195 -10.93 -3.87 -10.33
N ARG A 196 -12.20 -3.96 -10.79
CA ARG A 196 -12.70 -5.17 -11.44
C ARG A 196 -11.92 -5.52 -12.70
N LEU A 197 -11.55 -4.53 -13.52
CA LEU A 197 -10.71 -4.75 -14.69
C LEU A 197 -9.35 -5.34 -14.29
N VAL A 198 -8.66 -4.76 -13.32
CA VAL A 198 -7.37 -5.27 -12.84
C VAL A 198 -7.51 -6.70 -12.32
N SER A 199 -8.53 -6.99 -11.52
CA SER A 199 -8.80 -8.33 -11.01
C SER A 199 -9.02 -9.34 -12.13
N LYS A 200 -9.84 -8.99 -13.14
CA LYS A 200 -10.12 -9.89 -14.28
C LYS A 200 -8.90 -10.11 -15.19
N VAL A 201 -8.06 -9.10 -15.36
CA VAL A 201 -6.79 -9.26 -16.09
C VAL A 201 -5.81 -10.15 -15.34
N LEU A 202 -5.68 -9.98 -14.02
CA LEU A 202 -4.84 -10.85 -13.19
C LEU A 202 -5.31 -12.29 -13.21
N GLU A 203 -6.61 -12.53 -13.03
CA GLU A 203 -7.22 -13.86 -13.12
C GLU A 203 -6.92 -14.53 -14.48
N TYR A 204 -7.08 -13.77 -15.58
CA TYR A 204 -6.78 -14.25 -16.94
C TYR A 204 -5.30 -14.61 -17.11
N VAL A 205 -4.38 -13.75 -16.64
CA VAL A 205 -2.93 -13.98 -16.75
C VAL A 205 -2.48 -15.16 -15.87
N GLN A 206 -2.99 -15.25 -14.64
CA GLN A 206 -2.68 -16.37 -13.74
C GLN A 206 -3.21 -17.71 -14.28
N GLY A 207 -4.40 -17.69 -14.87
CA GLY A 207 -5.04 -18.85 -15.48
C GLY A 207 -4.66 -19.12 -16.95
N ILE A 208 -3.66 -18.42 -17.52
CA ILE A 208 -3.36 -18.50 -18.96
C ILE A 208 -3.01 -19.90 -19.47
N ALA A 209 -2.41 -20.71 -18.60
CA ALA A 209 -2.10 -22.11 -18.92
C ALA A 209 -3.38 -22.92 -19.12
N GLU A 210 -4.38 -22.75 -18.25
CA GLU A 210 -5.68 -23.41 -18.35
C GLU A 210 -6.47 -22.90 -19.56
N VAL A 211 -6.45 -21.58 -19.76
CA VAL A 211 -7.09 -20.97 -20.95
C VAL A 211 -6.54 -21.55 -22.24
N LYS A 212 -5.23 -21.74 -22.35
CA LYS A 212 -4.58 -22.38 -23.52
C LYS A 212 -4.86 -23.88 -23.61
N ASN A 213 -4.87 -24.59 -22.48
CA ASN A 213 -5.06 -26.04 -22.45
C ASN A 213 -6.48 -26.44 -22.81
N PHE A 214 -7.48 -25.68 -22.38
CA PHE A 214 -8.90 -25.97 -22.59
C PHE A 214 -9.55 -25.15 -23.73
N ASP A 215 -8.76 -24.38 -24.47
CA ASP A 215 -9.22 -23.49 -25.55
C ASP A 215 -10.36 -22.54 -25.13
N LEU A 216 -10.28 -22.05 -23.87
CA LEU A 216 -11.25 -21.12 -23.28
C LEU A 216 -11.06 -19.67 -23.78
N THR A 217 -10.45 -19.51 -24.95
CA THR A 217 -10.11 -18.19 -25.51
C THR A 217 -11.33 -17.30 -25.70
N ASN A 218 -12.49 -17.87 -26.02
CA ASN A 218 -13.71 -17.08 -26.22
C ASN A 218 -14.38 -16.65 -24.90
N ASP A 219 -14.53 -17.55 -23.91
CA ASP A 219 -15.26 -17.23 -22.66
C ASP A 219 -14.45 -16.37 -21.69
N SER A 220 -13.17 -16.70 -21.47
CA SER A 220 -12.31 -15.94 -20.56
C SER A 220 -11.91 -14.58 -21.14
N SER A 221 -11.71 -14.49 -22.48
CA SER A 221 -11.50 -13.19 -23.13
C SER A 221 -12.75 -12.33 -23.07
N THR A 222 -13.96 -12.90 -23.15
CA THR A 222 -15.23 -12.17 -23.01
C THR A 222 -15.36 -11.49 -21.66
N GLN A 223 -14.94 -12.13 -20.56
CA GLN A 223 -14.96 -11.50 -19.23
C GLN A 223 -14.02 -10.31 -19.14
N VAL A 224 -12.80 -10.42 -19.69
CA VAL A 224 -11.85 -9.30 -19.75
C VAL A 224 -12.39 -8.19 -20.65
N HIS A 225 -12.94 -8.52 -21.82
CA HIS A 225 -13.58 -7.54 -22.71
C HIS A 225 -14.74 -6.82 -22.04
N THR A 226 -15.58 -7.52 -21.29
CA THR A 226 -16.68 -6.91 -20.54
C THR A 226 -16.16 -5.94 -19.49
N ALA A 227 -15.13 -6.33 -18.72
CA ALA A 227 -14.53 -5.46 -17.72
C ALA A 227 -13.86 -4.21 -18.32
N VAL A 228 -13.19 -4.35 -19.49
CA VAL A 228 -12.65 -3.21 -20.26
C VAL A 228 -13.77 -2.27 -20.68
N GLU A 229 -14.88 -2.81 -21.18
CA GLU A 229 -16.01 -2.01 -21.64
C GLU A 229 -16.73 -1.31 -20.49
N GLU A 230 -16.84 -1.95 -19.31
CA GLU A 230 -17.37 -1.32 -18.09
C GLU A 230 -16.48 -0.19 -17.62
N SER A 231 -15.16 -0.38 -17.55
CA SER A 231 -14.20 0.66 -17.21
C SER A 231 -14.25 1.83 -18.21
N ARG A 232 -14.33 1.53 -19.50
CA ARG A 232 -14.51 2.54 -20.55
C ARG A 232 -15.79 3.35 -20.34
N LYS A 233 -16.94 2.70 -20.13
CA LYS A 233 -18.24 3.36 -19.91
C LYS A 233 -18.20 4.22 -18.63
N ALA A 234 -17.62 3.71 -17.56
CA ALA A 234 -17.48 4.45 -16.29
C ALA A 234 -16.57 5.68 -16.46
N SER A 235 -15.48 5.55 -17.22
CA SER A 235 -14.59 6.66 -17.55
C SER A 235 -15.30 7.75 -18.35
N PHE A 236 -16.03 7.40 -19.42
CA PHE A 236 -16.82 8.38 -20.17
C PHE A 236 -17.94 9.02 -19.34
N ALA A 237 -18.60 8.24 -18.49
CA ALA A 237 -19.64 8.77 -17.60
C ALA A 237 -19.09 9.80 -16.60
N MET A 238 -17.81 9.73 -16.23
CA MET A 238 -17.12 10.71 -15.41
C MET A 238 -16.61 11.91 -16.23
N GLU A 239 -15.94 11.65 -17.35
CA GLU A 239 -15.28 12.72 -18.15
C GLU A 239 -16.28 13.68 -18.82
N ILE A 240 -17.39 13.19 -19.38
CA ILE A 240 -18.35 14.04 -20.10
C ILE A 240 -18.93 15.14 -19.18
N PRO A 241 -19.48 14.85 -17.98
CA PRO A 241 -19.91 15.89 -17.06
C PRO A 241 -18.79 16.84 -16.65
N SER A 242 -17.57 16.31 -16.38
CA SER A 242 -16.41 17.14 -16.02
C SER A 242 -16.08 18.16 -17.09
N VAL A 243 -16.05 17.76 -18.36
CA VAL A 243 -15.84 18.66 -19.51
C VAL A 243 -16.95 19.72 -19.59
N LEU A 244 -18.23 19.34 -19.38
CA LEU A 244 -19.32 20.30 -19.40
C LEU A 244 -19.21 21.36 -18.29
N TYR A 245 -18.81 20.96 -17.07
CA TYR A 245 -18.56 21.91 -15.98
C TYR A 245 -17.37 22.81 -16.27
N MET A 246 -16.28 22.27 -16.84
CA MET A 246 -15.11 23.07 -17.27
C MET A 246 -15.49 24.08 -18.36
N LEU A 247 -16.30 23.69 -19.32
CA LEU A 247 -16.84 24.61 -20.34
C LEU A 247 -17.71 25.69 -19.71
N ALA A 248 -18.57 25.34 -18.75
CA ALA A 248 -19.37 26.32 -18.02
C ALA A 248 -18.50 27.33 -17.24
N GLN A 249 -17.44 26.86 -16.57
CA GLN A 249 -16.46 27.74 -15.91
C GLN A 249 -15.76 28.67 -16.91
N LEU A 250 -15.32 28.14 -18.06
CA LEU A 250 -14.71 28.96 -19.11
C LEU A 250 -15.67 30.03 -19.62
N VAL A 251 -16.94 29.67 -19.90
CA VAL A 251 -17.96 30.60 -20.36
C VAL A 251 -18.22 31.70 -19.31
N ILE A 252 -18.35 31.33 -18.03
CA ILE A 252 -18.51 32.29 -16.93
C ILE A 252 -17.35 33.27 -16.88
N ASN A 253 -16.11 32.78 -16.96
CA ASN A 253 -14.92 33.61 -16.95
C ASN A 253 -14.89 34.58 -18.14
N LYS A 254 -15.19 34.12 -19.36
CA LYS A 254 -15.25 34.97 -20.55
C LYS A 254 -16.39 35.98 -20.49
N LEU A 255 -17.57 35.59 -20.05
CA LEU A 255 -18.71 36.51 -19.85
C LEU A 255 -18.41 37.56 -18.79
N THR A 256 -17.76 37.17 -17.69
CA THR A 256 -17.34 38.15 -16.66
C THR A 256 -16.33 39.15 -17.23
N GLY A 257 -15.35 38.66 -18.04
CA GLY A 257 -14.41 39.55 -18.73
C GLY A 257 -15.12 40.52 -19.68
N VAL A 258 -16.07 40.05 -20.47
CA VAL A 258 -16.89 40.92 -21.35
C VAL A 258 -17.71 41.91 -20.54
N ALA A 259 -18.32 41.50 -19.42
CA ALA A 259 -19.09 42.37 -18.55
C ALA A 259 -18.21 43.49 -17.95
N VAL A 260 -16.99 43.15 -17.50
CA VAL A 260 -16.00 44.14 -17.01
C VAL A 260 -15.62 45.12 -18.12
N CYS A 261 -15.31 44.65 -19.33
CA CYS A 261 -14.98 45.49 -20.48
C CYS A 261 -16.13 46.43 -20.84
N THR A 262 -17.36 45.88 -20.98
CA THR A 262 -18.54 46.65 -21.37
C THR A 262 -18.87 47.72 -20.31
N ALA A 263 -18.85 47.35 -19.03
CA ALA A 263 -19.10 48.27 -17.94
C ALA A 263 -18.02 49.39 -17.86
N ALA A 264 -16.75 49.04 -18.04
CA ALA A 264 -15.67 50.03 -18.07
C ALA A 264 -15.86 51.07 -19.20
N ILE A 265 -16.25 50.63 -20.40
CA ILE A 265 -16.55 51.50 -21.54
C ILE A 265 -17.76 52.39 -21.24
N ILE A 266 -18.86 51.83 -20.72
CA ILE A 266 -20.08 52.57 -20.37
C ILE A 266 -19.76 53.65 -19.34
N PHE A 267 -19.02 53.35 -18.26
CA PHE A 267 -18.68 54.29 -17.22
C PHE A 267 -17.69 55.36 -17.71
N CYS A 268 -16.80 55.03 -18.65
CA CYS A 268 -15.91 55.98 -19.29
C CYS A 268 -16.69 56.94 -20.19
N LEU A 269 -17.60 56.48 -21.05
CA LEU A 269 -18.44 57.30 -21.90
C LEU A 269 -19.39 58.15 -21.08
N GLY A 270 -19.86 57.69 -19.92
CA GLY A 270 -20.67 58.43 -18.98
C GLY A 270 -19.90 59.44 -18.12
N GLY A 271 -18.58 59.61 -18.34
CA GLY A 271 -17.72 60.55 -17.62
C GLY A 271 -17.49 60.23 -16.14
N THR A 272 -17.88 59.02 -15.69
CA THR A 272 -17.74 58.57 -14.28
C THR A 272 -16.46 57.77 -14.02
N MET A 273 -15.70 57.45 -15.07
CA MET A 273 -14.43 56.74 -15.01
C MET A 273 -13.43 57.45 -15.94
N GLU A 274 -12.20 57.65 -15.47
CA GLU A 274 -11.12 58.17 -16.29
C GLU A 274 -10.72 57.20 -17.41
N LEU A 275 -10.32 57.72 -18.57
CA LEU A 275 -9.90 56.91 -19.70
C LEU A 275 -8.70 55.98 -19.35
N SER A 276 -7.79 56.47 -18.51
CA SER A 276 -6.65 55.68 -17.98
C SER A 276 -7.10 54.43 -17.24
N ASN A 277 -8.09 54.57 -16.36
CA ASN A 277 -8.63 53.45 -15.60
C ASN A 277 -9.44 52.51 -16.49
N CYS A 278 -10.19 53.05 -17.47
CA CYS A 278 -10.91 52.23 -18.44
C CYS A 278 -9.98 51.29 -19.22
N LEU A 279 -8.90 51.84 -19.80
CA LEU A 279 -7.91 51.02 -20.52
C LEU A 279 -7.22 49.99 -19.62
N LEU A 280 -6.95 50.37 -18.37
CA LEU A 280 -6.37 49.45 -17.40
C LEU A 280 -7.32 48.27 -17.10
N MET A 281 -8.63 48.55 -16.90
CA MET A 281 -9.63 47.50 -16.66
C MET A 281 -9.80 46.57 -17.85
N LEU A 282 -9.72 47.06 -19.09
CA LEU A 282 -9.71 46.21 -20.27
C LEU A 282 -8.53 45.22 -20.25
N ILE A 283 -7.32 45.70 -19.91
CA ILE A 283 -6.15 44.81 -19.82
C ILE A 283 -6.31 43.82 -18.66
N CYS A 284 -6.77 44.26 -17.49
CA CYS A 284 -6.99 43.38 -16.33
C CYS A 284 -7.98 42.28 -16.63
N SER A 285 -9.03 42.55 -17.39
CA SER A 285 -10.07 41.55 -17.74
C SER A 285 -9.53 40.35 -18.52
N PHE A 286 -8.50 40.53 -19.32
CA PHE A 286 -7.83 39.44 -20.06
C PHE A 286 -6.88 38.62 -19.18
N ILE A 287 -6.18 39.26 -18.25
CA ILE A 287 -5.15 38.62 -17.42
C ILE A 287 -5.78 37.82 -16.26
N LEU A 288 -6.88 38.35 -15.70
CA LEU A 288 -7.50 37.81 -14.49
C LEU A 288 -7.90 36.34 -14.62
N PHE A 289 -8.51 35.96 -15.73
CA PHE A 289 -9.16 34.67 -15.89
C PHE A 289 -8.26 33.56 -16.43
N GLU A 290 -7.11 33.89 -17.02
CA GLU A 290 -6.16 32.88 -17.55
C GLU A 290 -5.65 31.91 -16.47
N GLN A 291 -5.28 32.44 -15.30
CA GLN A 291 -4.79 31.63 -14.19
C GLN A 291 -5.93 30.86 -13.49
N LEU A 292 -7.15 31.42 -13.49
CA LEU A 292 -8.33 30.81 -12.92
C LEU A 292 -8.81 29.62 -13.78
N ASP A 293 -8.77 29.73 -15.11
CA ASP A 293 -9.09 28.66 -16.05
C ASP A 293 -8.17 27.44 -15.83
N SER A 294 -6.86 27.71 -15.68
CA SER A 294 -5.88 26.67 -15.36
C SER A 294 -6.17 26.00 -14.00
N ALA A 295 -6.48 26.78 -12.97
CA ALA A 295 -6.80 26.26 -11.65
C ALA A 295 -8.09 25.43 -11.65
N GLY A 296 -9.10 25.83 -12.42
CA GLY A 296 -10.36 25.09 -12.60
C GLY A 296 -10.13 23.71 -13.21
N SER A 297 -9.33 23.64 -14.28
CA SER A 297 -8.99 22.39 -14.97
C SER A 297 -8.29 21.37 -14.07
N PHE A 298 -7.44 21.83 -13.16
CA PHE A 298 -6.76 20.95 -12.20
C PHE A 298 -7.61 20.59 -10.96
N SER A 299 -8.75 21.27 -10.78
CA SER A 299 -9.62 21.07 -9.61
C SER A 299 -10.20 19.64 -9.53
N SER A 300 -10.49 19.02 -10.67
CA SER A 300 -10.97 17.62 -10.75
C SER A 300 -9.97 16.61 -10.20
N LEU A 301 -8.67 16.89 -10.32
CA LEU A 301 -7.61 15.99 -9.84
C LEU A 301 -7.50 15.93 -8.30
N PHE A 302 -8.11 16.89 -7.57
CA PHE A 302 -8.18 16.78 -6.10
C PHE A 302 -8.89 15.52 -5.64
N ARG A 303 -9.82 15.01 -6.44
CA ARG A 303 -10.52 13.79 -6.11
C ARG A 303 -9.61 12.56 -6.12
N SER A 304 -8.68 12.49 -7.06
CA SER A 304 -7.69 11.41 -7.12
C SER A 304 -6.79 11.39 -5.87
N ILE A 305 -6.44 12.57 -5.36
CA ILE A 305 -5.68 12.69 -4.11
C ILE A 305 -6.52 12.20 -2.92
N ASP A 306 -7.80 12.60 -2.85
CA ASP A 306 -8.71 12.21 -1.76
C ASP A 306 -8.88 10.69 -1.69
N ILE A 307 -9.10 10.04 -2.84
CA ILE A 307 -9.22 8.58 -2.95
C ILE A 307 -7.89 7.88 -2.61
N GLY A 308 -6.75 8.42 -3.10
CA GLY A 308 -5.45 7.85 -2.77
C GLY A 308 -5.16 7.88 -1.26
N VAL A 309 -5.51 8.98 -0.58
CA VAL A 309 -5.39 9.09 0.87
C VAL A 309 -6.34 8.10 1.58
N ASP A 310 -7.59 7.95 1.10
CA ASP A 310 -8.54 6.99 1.69
C ASP A 310 -8.05 5.55 1.55
N LYS A 311 -7.56 5.17 0.38
CA LYS A 311 -7.00 3.83 0.15
C LYS A 311 -5.76 3.54 1.01
N ALA A 312 -4.87 4.51 1.20
CA ALA A 312 -3.73 4.33 2.09
C ALA A 312 -4.18 4.21 3.56
N ASN A 313 -5.14 5.04 3.96
CA ASN A 313 -5.67 4.99 5.31
C ASN A 313 -6.51 3.73 5.57
N SER A 314 -7.17 3.12 4.55
CA SER A 314 -7.88 1.84 4.75
C SER A 314 -6.93 0.74 5.20
N ILE A 315 -5.71 0.72 4.67
CA ILE A 315 -4.68 -0.24 5.11
C ILE A 315 -4.16 0.12 6.51
N LEU A 316 -3.80 1.39 6.74
CA LEU A 316 -3.22 1.85 8.01
C LEU A 316 -4.22 1.83 9.19
N ASN A 317 -5.53 1.84 8.92
CA ASN A 317 -6.57 1.77 9.94
C ASN A 317 -6.98 0.33 10.29
N VAL A 318 -6.43 -0.67 9.60
CA VAL A 318 -6.61 -2.07 10.01
C VAL A 318 -5.96 -2.23 11.37
N GLU A 319 -6.68 -2.78 12.33
CA GLU A 319 -6.20 -2.93 13.69
C GLU A 319 -5.01 -3.91 13.71
N PRO A 320 -3.81 -3.47 14.11
CA PRO A 320 -2.67 -4.36 14.23
C PRO A 320 -2.90 -5.33 15.38
N MET A 321 -2.24 -6.49 15.33
CA MET A 321 -2.13 -7.34 16.49
C MET A 321 -1.43 -6.56 17.60
N ASP A 322 -1.83 -6.79 18.85
CA ASP A 322 -1.30 -6.08 20.00
C ASP A 322 0.25 -6.10 20.02
N ILE A 323 0.82 -4.93 19.77
CA ILE A 323 2.27 -4.71 19.74
C ILE A 323 2.79 -4.13 21.05
N ASP A 324 1.89 -3.75 21.96
CA ASP A 324 2.21 -3.13 23.24
C ASP A 324 2.51 -4.16 24.35
N GLY A 325 2.58 -5.45 24.01
CA GLY A 325 3.01 -6.50 24.92
C GLY A 325 4.44 -6.28 25.45
N GLU A 326 4.76 -6.91 26.56
CA GLU A 326 6.08 -6.80 27.20
C GLU A 326 7.14 -7.59 26.40
N ASP A 327 8.37 -7.08 26.36
CA ASP A 327 9.53 -7.84 25.82
C ASP A 327 9.93 -8.93 26.82
N LEU A 328 9.26 -10.08 26.72
CA LEU A 328 9.40 -11.20 27.66
C LEU A 328 10.25 -12.32 27.07
N SER A 329 11.01 -12.98 27.96
CA SER A 329 11.62 -14.27 27.64
C SER A 329 10.91 -15.34 28.48
N PRO A 330 10.43 -16.46 27.90
CA PRO A 330 9.76 -17.50 28.64
C PRO A 330 10.73 -18.15 29.64
N ARG A 331 10.20 -18.58 30.81
CA ARG A 331 10.98 -19.26 31.84
C ARG A 331 11.23 -20.73 31.50
N CYS A 332 10.32 -21.34 30.76
CA CYS A 332 10.38 -22.68 30.17
C CYS A 332 9.70 -22.62 28.80
N GLU A 333 9.92 -23.64 27.99
CA GLU A 333 9.38 -23.73 26.63
C GLU A 333 8.09 -24.54 26.56
N ASP A 334 7.44 -24.78 27.73
CA ASP A 334 6.16 -25.45 27.80
C ASP A 334 5.10 -24.62 27.09
N PHE A 335 4.35 -25.27 26.22
CA PHE A 335 3.30 -24.68 25.43
C PHE A 335 1.94 -25.28 25.77
N THR A 336 0.96 -24.45 26.11
CA THR A 336 -0.37 -24.95 26.51
C THR A 336 -1.48 -24.20 25.80
N LEU A 337 -2.43 -24.94 25.25
CA LEU A 337 -3.72 -24.44 24.79
C LEU A 337 -4.79 -24.88 25.78
N SER A 338 -5.66 -23.96 26.17
CA SER A 338 -6.75 -24.22 27.13
C SER A 338 -8.07 -23.76 26.55
N HIS A 339 -8.97 -24.71 26.28
CA HIS A 339 -10.34 -24.48 25.79
C HIS A 339 -10.41 -23.54 24.55
N VAL A 340 -9.47 -23.73 23.61
CA VAL A 340 -9.34 -22.88 22.42
C VAL A 340 -10.43 -23.19 21.41
N SER A 341 -11.20 -22.15 21.03
CA SER A 341 -12.09 -22.19 19.88
C SER A 341 -11.74 -21.09 18.90
N PHE A 342 -11.83 -21.42 17.61
CA PHE A 342 -11.44 -20.49 16.55
C PHE A 342 -12.23 -20.70 15.27
N SER A 343 -12.55 -19.58 14.59
CA SER A 343 -13.25 -19.54 13.31
C SER A 343 -12.54 -18.59 12.35
N TYR A 344 -12.41 -18.98 11.09
CA TYR A 344 -12.15 -18.03 10.01
C TYR A 344 -13.51 -17.47 9.59
N ASP A 345 -13.72 -16.18 9.75
CA ASP A 345 -15.00 -15.50 9.52
C ASP A 345 -16.16 -16.19 10.29
N SER A 346 -17.12 -16.77 9.58
CA SER A 346 -18.29 -17.46 10.16
C SER A 346 -18.14 -18.98 10.26
N LYS A 347 -17.03 -19.56 9.75
CA LYS A 347 -16.84 -21.01 9.71
C LYS A 347 -15.99 -21.50 10.88
N PRO A 348 -16.56 -22.24 11.86
CA PRO A 348 -15.80 -22.79 12.97
C PRO A 348 -14.81 -23.85 12.49
N ILE A 349 -13.55 -23.72 12.91
CA ILE A 349 -12.44 -24.61 12.55
C ILE A 349 -11.96 -25.41 13.76
N LEU A 350 -11.81 -24.76 14.92
CA LEU A 350 -11.44 -25.44 16.17
C LEU A 350 -12.53 -25.24 17.21
N ARG A 351 -12.77 -26.30 18.01
CA ARG A 351 -13.82 -26.35 19.01
C ARG A 351 -13.24 -26.95 20.29
N ASP A 352 -13.14 -26.10 21.32
CA ASP A 352 -12.76 -26.50 22.68
C ASP A 352 -11.47 -27.36 22.76
N VAL A 353 -10.43 -26.94 22.00
CA VAL A 353 -9.16 -27.67 21.92
C VAL A 353 -8.31 -27.36 23.14
N SER A 354 -7.87 -28.41 23.84
CA SER A 354 -6.92 -28.29 24.95
C SER A 354 -5.78 -29.31 24.75
N LEU A 355 -4.53 -28.81 24.83
CA LEU A 355 -3.33 -29.64 24.74
C LEU A 355 -2.15 -28.98 25.45
N THR A 356 -1.18 -29.80 25.83
CA THR A 356 0.09 -29.35 26.41
C THR A 356 1.26 -29.98 25.66
N VAL A 357 2.24 -29.17 25.32
CA VAL A 357 3.52 -29.56 24.71
C VAL A 357 4.63 -29.24 25.72
N PRO A 358 5.17 -30.23 26.43
CA PRO A 358 6.29 -30.01 27.35
C PRO A 358 7.55 -29.55 26.60
N GLU A 359 8.43 -28.82 27.26
CA GLU A 359 9.71 -28.42 26.65
C GLU A 359 10.55 -29.66 26.25
N LYS A 360 11.31 -29.50 25.15
CA LYS A 360 12.19 -30.55 24.60
C LYS A 360 11.49 -31.85 24.26
N THR A 361 10.20 -31.79 23.98
CA THR A 361 9.43 -32.95 23.46
C THR A 361 9.04 -32.78 22.01
N THR A 362 8.90 -33.89 21.33
CA THR A 362 8.41 -33.90 19.95
C THR A 362 6.94 -34.32 19.93
N VAL A 363 6.09 -33.42 19.48
CA VAL A 363 4.64 -33.65 19.37
C VAL A 363 4.23 -33.71 17.90
N ALA A 364 3.46 -34.75 17.54
CA ALA A 364 2.89 -34.90 16.21
C ALA A 364 1.38 -34.60 16.22
N ILE A 365 0.94 -33.74 15.29
CA ILE A 365 -0.48 -33.46 15.05
C ILE A 365 -0.89 -34.18 13.77
N VAL A 366 -1.85 -35.12 13.88
CA VAL A 366 -2.34 -35.93 12.78
C VAL A 366 -3.86 -35.80 12.62
N GLY A 367 -4.40 -36.12 11.46
CA GLY A 367 -5.83 -36.08 11.20
C GLY A 367 -6.15 -35.87 9.71
N PRO A 368 -7.44 -35.93 9.32
CA PRO A 368 -7.88 -35.73 7.95
C PRO A 368 -7.50 -34.34 7.41
N SER A 369 -7.51 -34.18 6.08
CA SER A 369 -7.39 -32.86 5.48
C SER A 369 -8.56 -31.98 5.91
N GLY A 370 -8.28 -30.72 6.28
CA GLY A 370 -9.31 -29.77 6.75
C GLY A 370 -9.74 -29.93 8.21
N SER A 371 -9.11 -30.82 9.01
CA SER A 371 -9.46 -30.99 10.43
C SER A 371 -9.00 -29.87 11.36
N GLY A 372 -8.18 -28.89 10.88
CA GLY A 372 -7.73 -27.74 11.67
C GLY A 372 -6.27 -27.77 12.12
N LYS A 373 -5.45 -28.77 11.67
CA LYS A 373 -4.04 -28.92 12.09
C LYS A 373 -3.17 -27.70 11.86
N SER A 374 -3.14 -27.17 10.63
CA SER A 374 -2.35 -25.97 10.31
C SER A 374 -2.88 -24.73 11.03
N THR A 375 -4.20 -24.63 11.21
CA THR A 375 -4.82 -23.58 12.03
C THR A 375 -4.33 -23.63 13.47
N LEU A 376 -4.25 -24.83 14.05
CA LEU A 376 -3.74 -25.02 15.40
C LEU A 376 -2.29 -24.51 15.54
N CYS A 377 -1.40 -24.89 14.62
CA CYS A 377 -0.01 -24.40 14.61
C CYS A 377 0.08 -22.88 14.42
N ASN A 378 -0.78 -22.32 13.57
CA ASN A 378 -0.82 -20.88 13.33
C ASN A 378 -1.27 -20.10 14.59
N LEU A 379 -2.21 -20.63 15.36
CA LEU A 379 -2.64 -20.02 16.63
C LEU A 379 -1.55 -20.11 17.71
N MET A 380 -0.81 -21.21 17.73
CA MET A 380 0.35 -21.34 18.63
C MET A 380 1.39 -20.24 18.38
N ALA A 381 1.61 -19.89 17.12
CA ALA A 381 2.53 -18.82 16.73
C ALA A 381 1.92 -17.41 16.82
N ARG A 382 0.68 -17.32 17.26
CA ARG A 382 -0.06 -16.04 17.27
C ARG A 382 -0.12 -15.36 15.91
N PHE A 383 -0.29 -16.13 14.81
CA PHE A 383 -0.63 -15.53 13.51
C PHE A 383 -2.07 -15.05 13.46
N TRP A 384 -2.90 -15.51 14.39
CA TRP A 384 -4.24 -15.05 14.75
C TRP A 384 -4.42 -15.13 16.26
N ASP A 385 -5.18 -14.23 16.83
CA ASP A 385 -5.62 -14.34 18.21
C ASP A 385 -6.82 -15.29 18.33
N VAL A 386 -6.88 -16.07 19.39
CA VAL A 386 -7.98 -16.99 19.67
C VAL A 386 -9.26 -16.23 20.03
N GLN A 387 -10.42 -16.73 19.60
CA GLN A 387 -11.71 -16.12 19.89
C GLN A 387 -12.21 -16.48 21.30
N SER A 388 -11.89 -17.70 21.77
CA SER A 388 -12.13 -18.11 23.15
C SER A 388 -11.02 -19.03 23.61
N GLY A 389 -10.83 -19.13 24.93
CA GLY A 389 -9.72 -19.86 25.53
C GLY A 389 -8.43 -19.04 25.60
N SER A 390 -7.34 -19.71 25.84
CA SER A 390 -6.01 -19.12 25.93
C SER A 390 -4.93 -19.99 25.34
N VAL A 391 -3.90 -19.34 24.82
CA VAL A 391 -2.66 -19.97 24.35
C VAL A 391 -1.54 -19.41 25.21
N SER A 392 -0.75 -20.25 25.85
CA SER A 392 0.30 -19.83 26.77
C SER A 392 1.65 -20.47 26.45
N LEU A 393 2.71 -19.68 26.61
CA LEU A 393 4.11 -20.09 26.52
C LEU A 393 4.79 -19.78 27.85
N GLY A 394 5.40 -20.80 28.47
CA GLY A 394 6.05 -20.67 29.79
C GLY A 394 5.09 -20.19 30.90
N GLY A 395 3.82 -20.57 30.82
CA GLY A 395 2.77 -20.20 31.77
C GLY A 395 2.20 -18.80 31.62
N LYS A 396 2.62 -18.02 30.60
CA LYS A 396 2.06 -16.70 30.28
C LYS A 396 1.27 -16.76 28.97
N ASP A 397 0.17 -16.03 28.90
CA ASP A 397 -0.61 -15.92 27.65
C ASP A 397 0.26 -15.27 26.54
N VAL A 398 0.20 -15.81 25.33
CA VAL A 398 0.97 -15.28 24.18
C VAL A 398 0.64 -13.83 23.88
N ARG A 399 -0.51 -13.33 24.30
CA ARG A 399 -0.94 -11.92 24.13
C ARG A 399 -0.21 -10.96 25.10
N GLU A 400 0.41 -11.46 26.16
CA GLU A 400 1.23 -10.65 27.07
C GLU A 400 2.63 -10.36 26.52
N TYR A 401 3.10 -11.16 25.56
CA TYR A 401 4.36 -10.96 24.87
C TYR A 401 4.23 -9.88 23.81
N SER A 402 5.25 -9.03 23.64
CA SER A 402 5.35 -8.28 22.39
C SER A 402 5.51 -9.26 21.21
N TYR A 403 4.93 -8.93 20.05
CA TYR A 403 4.96 -9.84 18.91
C TYR A 403 6.39 -10.28 18.54
N ASP A 404 7.35 -9.34 18.57
CA ASP A 404 8.75 -9.62 18.27
C ASP A 404 9.41 -10.55 19.31
N SER A 405 9.06 -10.40 20.60
CA SER A 405 9.60 -11.28 21.66
C SER A 405 9.01 -12.69 21.58
N LEU A 406 7.74 -12.79 21.21
CA LEU A 406 7.09 -14.08 21.00
C LEU A 406 7.70 -14.83 19.80
N ILE A 407 7.77 -14.19 18.63
CA ILE A 407 8.24 -14.81 17.39
C ILE A 407 9.72 -15.21 17.47
N ARG A 408 10.53 -14.56 18.29
CA ARG A 408 11.93 -15.00 18.56
C ARG A 408 12.02 -16.44 19.05
N ASN A 409 10.99 -16.95 19.73
CA ASN A 409 10.98 -18.31 20.29
C ASN A 409 10.56 -19.38 19.28
N PHE A 410 10.12 -19.03 18.08
CA PHE A 410 9.66 -19.99 17.07
C PHE A 410 10.52 -19.98 15.83
N SER A 411 10.78 -21.17 15.27
CA SER A 411 11.22 -21.33 13.89
C SER A 411 10.19 -22.15 13.12
N PHE A 412 9.83 -21.68 11.92
CA PHE A 412 8.84 -22.33 11.06
C PHE A 412 9.51 -22.92 9.83
N VAL A 413 9.11 -24.15 9.51
CA VAL A 413 9.35 -24.76 8.19
C VAL A 413 7.99 -25.04 7.57
N PHE A 414 7.57 -24.16 6.65
CA PHE A 414 6.27 -24.24 6.00
C PHE A 414 6.24 -25.30 4.90
N GLN A 415 5.05 -25.84 4.62
CA GLN A 415 4.81 -26.76 3.52
C GLN A 415 5.19 -26.15 2.16
N ARG A 416 4.81 -24.88 1.92
CA ARG A 416 5.21 -24.11 0.75
C ARG A 416 6.32 -23.14 1.13
N THR A 417 7.54 -23.51 0.80
CA THR A 417 8.71 -22.65 1.05
C THR A 417 8.76 -21.52 0.06
N TYR A 418 8.77 -20.29 0.56
CA TYR A 418 9.02 -19.09 -0.24
C TYR A 418 10.47 -18.64 -0.09
N LEU A 419 11.15 -18.44 -1.23
CA LEU A 419 12.49 -17.87 -1.30
C LEU A 419 12.44 -16.52 -2.00
N PHE A 420 13.14 -15.55 -1.45
CA PHE A 420 13.22 -14.21 -2.01
C PHE A 420 14.17 -14.16 -3.21
N SER A 421 13.90 -13.24 -4.14
CA SER A 421 14.81 -12.98 -5.28
C SER A 421 16.08 -12.27 -4.78
N ASP A 422 17.01 -13.07 -4.26
CA ASP A 422 18.28 -12.65 -3.68
C ASP A 422 19.27 -13.83 -3.74
N THR A 423 20.50 -13.65 -3.26
CA THR A 423 21.49 -14.72 -3.18
C THR A 423 21.05 -15.84 -2.22
N ILE A 424 21.57 -17.04 -2.41
CA ILE A 424 21.33 -18.16 -1.49
C ILE A 424 21.81 -17.80 -0.08
N ALA A 425 23.01 -17.17 0.03
CA ALA A 425 23.52 -16.71 1.31
C ALA A 425 22.55 -15.78 2.04
N ASN A 426 22.00 -14.77 1.35
CA ASN A 426 21.05 -13.84 1.94
C ASN A 426 19.75 -14.53 2.32
N ASN A 427 19.26 -15.46 1.50
CA ASN A 427 18.10 -16.26 1.84
C ASN A 427 18.28 -17.06 3.13
N ILE A 428 19.46 -17.60 3.42
CA ILE A 428 19.76 -18.28 4.70
C ILE A 428 19.89 -17.28 5.84
N ARG A 429 20.51 -16.10 5.61
CA ARG A 429 20.66 -15.01 6.60
C ARG A 429 19.34 -14.45 7.12
N PHE A 430 18.21 -14.70 6.48
CA PHE A 430 16.90 -14.31 7.05
C PHE A 430 16.67 -14.84 8.47
N GLY A 431 17.28 -15.98 8.83
CA GLY A 431 17.25 -16.48 10.21
C GLY A 431 18.02 -15.60 11.20
N LYS A 432 19.15 -15.00 10.76
CA LYS A 432 20.03 -14.13 11.55
C LYS A 432 20.71 -13.13 10.61
N PRO A 433 20.18 -11.89 10.45
CA PRO A 433 20.64 -10.92 9.45
C PRO A 433 22.13 -10.57 9.54
N ASP A 434 22.68 -10.53 10.75
CA ASP A 434 24.08 -10.18 11.00
C ASP A 434 25.06 -11.38 10.93
N ALA A 435 24.58 -12.54 10.45
CA ALA A 435 25.41 -13.74 10.37
C ALA A 435 26.55 -13.58 9.36
N THR A 436 27.73 -14.05 9.74
CA THR A 436 28.89 -14.14 8.86
C THR A 436 28.69 -15.20 7.77
N LEU A 437 29.48 -15.16 6.70
CA LEU A 437 29.40 -16.17 5.66
C LEU A 437 29.76 -17.57 6.19
N GLU A 438 30.69 -17.67 7.16
CA GLU A 438 31.07 -18.95 7.77
C GLU A 438 29.91 -19.55 8.61
N GLU A 439 29.16 -18.73 9.34
CA GLU A 439 27.92 -19.18 10.02
C GLU A 439 26.87 -19.66 9.02
N VAL A 440 26.73 -18.98 7.88
CA VAL A 440 25.83 -19.38 6.79
C VAL A 440 26.24 -20.73 6.20
N LYS A 441 27.52 -20.96 5.96
CA LYS A 441 28.05 -22.24 5.47
C LYS A 441 27.81 -23.37 6.48
N ALA A 442 28.07 -23.11 7.76
CA ALA A 442 27.85 -24.09 8.82
C ALA A 442 26.34 -24.47 8.92
N ALA A 443 25.43 -23.50 8.81
CA ALA A 443 24.00 -23.79 8.76
C ALA A 443 23.60 -24.59 7.50
N ALA A 444 24.23 -24.29 6.36
CA ALA A 444 23.99 -25.02 5.12
C ALA A 444 24.51 -26.47 5.17
N GLU A 445 25.64 -26.73 5.82
CA GLU A 445 26.17 -28.10 6.06
C GLU A 445 25.18 -28.89 6.93
N LYS A 446 24.72 -28.34 8.04
CA LYS A 446 23.73 -28.95 8.93
C LYS A 446 22.41 -29.24 8.20
N ALA A 447 21.96 -28.33 7.34
CA ALA A 447 20.77 -28.49 6.52
C ALA A 447 20.96 -29.35 5.27
N ARG A 448 22.14 -30.00 5.09
CA ARG A 448 22.46 -30.82 3.90
C ARG A 448 22.24 -30.08 2.58
N CYS A 449 22.51 -28.78 2.55
CA CYS A 449 22.37 -27.97 1.34
C CYS A 449 23.71 -27.42 0.81
N TYR A 450 24.82 -27.58 1.54
CA TYR A 450 26.14 -27.07 1.17
C TYR A 450 26.62 -27.60 -0.21
N ASP A 451 26.54 -28.92 -0.43
CA ASP A 451 27.08 -29.56 -1.63
C ASP A 451 26.36 -29.09 -2.90
N PHE A 452 25.04 -29.06 -2.90
CA PHE A 452 24.30 -28.58 -4.07
C PHE A 452 24.46 -27.08 -4.30
N ILE A 453 24.66 -26.27 -3.24
CA ILE A 453 24.98 -24.85 -3.36
C ILE A 453 26.35 -24.68 -4.04
N MET A 454 27.36 -25.40 -3.59
CA MET A 454 28.71 -25.34 -4.16
C MET A 454 28.80 -25.90 -5.59
N ALA A 455 27.86 -26.76 -5.98
CA ALA A 455 27.75 -27.23 -7.36
C ALA A 455 27.20 -26.18 -8.34
N LYS A 456 26.64 -25.08 -7.84
CA LYS A 456 26.18 -23.96 -8.68
C LYS A 456 27.34 -23.05 -9.08
N PRO A 457 27.30 -22.40 -10.26
CA PRO A 457 28.41 -21.60 -10.77
C PRO A 457 28.95 -20.54 -9.79
N ASP A 458 28.03 -19.84 -9.09
CA ASP A 458 28.33 -18.76 -8.16
C ASP A 458 28.23 -19.18 -6.68
N GLY A 459 28.08 -20.50 -6.40
CA GLY A 459 27.97 -21.02 -5.04
C GLY A 459 26.90 -20.29 -4.21
N PHE A 460 27.29 -19.78 -3.05
CA PHE A 460 26.42 -19.04 -2.13
C PHE A 460 25.94 -17.68 -2.68
N ASP A 461 26.64 -17.09 -3.65
CA ASP A 461 26.28 -15.84 -4.31
C ASP A 461 25.31 -16.05 -5.49
N THR A 462 24.92 -17.30 -5.76
CA THR A 462 23.92 -17.62 -6.78
C THR A 462 22.61 -16.92 -6.44
N VAL A 463 22.12 -16.07 -7.36
CA VAL A 463 20.83 -15.38 -7.23
C VAL A 463 19.69 -16.34 -7.58
N ILE A 464 18.74 -16.44 -6.67
CA ILE A 464 17.54 -17.27 -6.83
C ILE A 464 16.44 -16.41 -7.43
N GLY A 465 15.73 -16.93 -8.44
CA GLY A 465 14.53 -16.26 -8.97
C GLY A 465 13.40 -16.23 -7.94
N GLU A 466 12.40 -15.39 -8.21
CA GLU A 466 11.22 -15.23 -7.36
C GLU A 466 10.57 -16.58 -7.01
N GLY A 467 10.24 -16.77 -5.74
CA GLY A 467 9.67 -18.02 -5.23
C GLY A 467 10.59 -19.23 -5.32
N GLY A 468 11.89 -19.06 -5.66
CA GLY A 468 12.83 -20.17 -5.82
C GLY A 468 12.68 -20.92 -7.15
N ALA A 469 12.23 -20.25 -8.21
CA ALA A 469 11.92 -20.86 -9.51
C ALA A 469 13.07 -21.68 -10.14
N THR A 470 14.31 -21.41 -9.78
CA THR A 470 15.52 -22.08 -10.29
C THR A 470 15.93 -23.31 -9.47
N LEU A 471 15.21 -23.65 -8.40
CA LEU A 471 15.55 -24.72 -7.46
C LEU A 471 14.48 -25.82 -7.47
N SER A 472 14.91 -27.06 -7.24
CA SER A 472 14.01 -28.18 -6.99
C SER A 472 13.21 -28.00 -5.68
N GLY A 473 12.12 -28.72 -5.50
CA GLY A 473 11.33 -28.70 -4.25
C GLY A 473 12.17 -29.03 -3.01
N GLY A 474 13.00 -30.06 -3.09
CA GLY A 474 13.88 -30.49 -2.01
C GLY A 474 15.00 -29.48 -1.69
N GLU A 475 15.59 -28.84 -2.71
CA GLU A 475 16.59 -27.77 -2.52
C GLU A 475 15.98 -26.57 -1.80
N ARG A 476 14.76 -26.12 -2.22
CA ARG A 476 14.06 -25.03 -1.53
C ARG A 476 13.78 -25.37 -0.07
N GLN A 477 13.33 -26.60 0.21
CA GLN A 477 13.01 -27.03 1.56
C GLN A 477 14.25 -27.06 2.46
N ARG A 478 15.40 -27.57 1.97
CA ARG A 478 16.67 -27.56 2.71
C ARG A 478 17.18 -26.14 3.01
N ILE A 479 17.01 -25.20 2.09
CA ILE A 479 17.32 -23.79 2.37
C ILE A 479 16.40 -23.22 3.46
N SER A 480 15.11 -23.59 3.48
CA SER A 480 14.20 -23.20 4.56
C SER A 480 14.61 -23.79 5.91
N ILE A 481 15.09 -25.03 5.93
CA ILE A 481 15.66 -25.66 7.14
C ILE A 481 16.93 -24.92 7.57
N ALA A 482 17.82 -24.55 6.64
CA ALA A 482 18.99 -23.75 6.95
C ALA A 482 18.64 -22.40 7.59
N ARG A 483 17.57 -21.74 7.13
CA ARG A 483 17.03 -20.52 7.79
C ARG A 483 16.60 -20.80 9.24
N ALA A 484 15.91 -21.91 9.46
CA ALA A 484 15.44 -22.29 10.80
C ALA A 484 16.60 -22.65 11.73
N ILE A 485 17.64 -23.35 11.23
CA ILE A 485 18.88 -23.64 11.96
C ILE A 485 19.62 -22.35 12.29
N MET A 486 19.72 -21.41 11.34
CA MET A 486 20.37 -20.13 11.53
C MET A 486 19.67 -19.28 12.60
N LYS A 487 18.34 -19.33 12.68
CA LYS A 487 17.55 -18.63 13.69
C LYS A 487 17.75 -19.22 15.08
N ASP A 488 17.97 -20.51 15.17
CA ASP A 488 18.23 -21.28 16.40
C ASP A 488 17.18 -21.08 17.50
N ALA A 489 15.91 -20.97 17.11
CA ALA A 489 14.82 -20.80 18.06
C ALA A 489 14.58 -22.10 18.87
N PRO A 490 14.11 -21.99 20.15
CA PRO A 490 13.87 -23.15 21.01
C PRO A 490 12.67 -24.00 20.58
N ILE A 491 11.68 -23.41 19.91
CA ILE A 491 10.47 -24.11 19.47
C ILE A 491 10.45 -24.19 17.94
N ILE A 492 10.32 -25.39 17.41
CA ILE A 492 10.28 -25.66 15.97
C ILE A 492 8.88 -26.11 15.57
N ILE A 493 8.28 -25.42 14.60
CA ILE A 493 7.01 -25.83 14.00
C ILE A 493 7.27 -26.29 12.57
N LEU A 494 6.94 -27.56 12.30
CA LEU A 494 7.11 -28.20 10.98
C LEU A 494 5.73 -28.49 10.37
N ASP A 495 5.39 -27.78 9.29
CA ASP A 495 4.16 -28.04 8.53
C ASP A 495 4.51 -28.85 7.27
N GLU A 496 4.25 -30.16 7.29
CA GLU A 496 4.46 -31.10 6.17
C GLU A 496 5.84 -30.96 5.48
N ALA A 497 6.90 -30.68 6.25
CA ALA A 497 8.22 -30.36 5.74
C ALA A 497 8.82 -31.39 4.75
N THR A 498 8.26 -32.60 4.66
CA THR A 498 8.74 -33.68 3.81
C THR A 498 7.74 -34.07 2.70
N ALA A 499 6.64 -33.33 2.50
CA ALA A 499 5.71 -33.59 1.41
C ALA A 499 6.31 -33.19 0.04
N ASN A 500 5.99 -33.98 -0.99
CA ASN A 500 6.38 -33.69 -2.39
C ASN A 500 7.90 -33.63 -2.68
N VAL A 501 8.73 -34.42 -1.95
CA VAL A 501 10.16 -34.54 -2.20
C VAL A 501 10.47 -35.89 -2.82
N ASP A 502 11.31 -35.91 -3.83
CA ASP A 502 11.78 -37.12 -4.49
C ASP A 502 12.49 -38.07 -3.50
N PRO A 503 12.37 -39.41 -3.67
CA PRO A 503 12.95 -40.38 -2.75
C PRO A 503 14.45 -40.22 -2.53
N GLU A 504 15.19 -39.74 -3.53
CA GLU A 504 16.65 -39.51 -3.44
C GLU A 504 16.99 -38.36 -2.48
N ASN A 505 16.16 -37.31 -2.46
CA ASN A 505 16.32 -36.15 -1.60
C ASN A 505 15.69 -36.35 -0.20
N GLU A 506 14.89 -37.41 -0.01
CA GLU A 506 14.19 -37.65 1.26
C GLU A 506 15.15 -37.93 2.41
N LYS A 507 16.22 -38.69 2.16
CA LYS A 507 17.20 -39.05 3.19
C LYS A 507 17.91 -37.79 3.71
N GLU A 508 18.45 -36.98 2.82
CA GLU A 508 19.16 -35.72 3.19
C GLU A 508 18.23 -34.75 3.92
N LEU A 509 16.97 -34.67 3.46
CA LEU A 509 15.97 -33.83 4.11
C LEU A 509 15.65 -34.29 5.52
N MET A 510 15.52 -35.61 5.75
CA MET A 510 15.28 -36.19 7.08
C MET A 510 16.47 -35.99 8.02
N GLU A 511 17.70 -36.08 7.51
CA GLU A 511 18.92 -35.77 8.26
C GLU A 511 18.95 -34.28 8.66
N ALA A 512 18.59 -33.38 7.75
CA ALA A 512 18.50 -31.94 8.02
C ALA A 512 17.40 -31.62 9.09
N VAL A 513 16.25 -32.28 9.00
CA VAL A 513 15.18 -32.13 10.01
C VAL A 513 15.65 -32.68 11.36
N SER A 514 16.33 -33.83 11.40
CA SER A 514 16.88 -34.40 12.64
C SER A 514 17.87 -33.45 13.33
N GLU A 515 18.73 -32.79 12.54
CA GLU A 515 19.69 -31.80 13.06
C GLU A 515 18.97 -30.55 13.59
N LEU A 516 17.93 -30.05 12.88
CA LEU A 516 17.13 -28.91 13.29
C LEU A 516 16.40 -29.16 14.61
N THR A 517 15.89 -30.39 14.82
CA THR A 517 15.01 -30.73 15.94
C THR A 517 15.75 -31.23 17.18
N HIS A 518 17.07 -31.37 17.12
CA HIS A 518 17.89 -31.85 18.23
C HIS A 518 17.83 -30.87 19.42
N ASP A 519 17.48 -31.38 20.61
CA ASP A 519 17.33 -30.62 21.86
C ASP A 519 16.32 -29.44 21.80
N LYS A 520 15.32 -29.52 20.93
CA LYS A 520 14.29 -28.51 20.74
C LYS A 520 12.89 -29.04 21.13
N THR A 521 11.99 -28.12 21.41
CA THR A 521 10.56 -28.43 21.48
C THR A 521 9.99 -28.45 20.06
N VAL A 522 9.45 -29.58 19.63
CA VAL A 522 9.05 -29.79 18.23
C VAL A 522 7.55 -30.03 18.11
N ILE A 523 6.89 -29.23 17.29
CA ILE A 523 5.48 -29.41 16.94
C ILE A 523 5.43 -29.69 15.44
N MET A 524 4.99 -30.88 15.05
CA MET A 524 4.94 -31.24 13.64
C MET A 524 3.55 -31.65 13.16
N ILE A 525 3.14 -31.11 12.03
CA ILE A 525 2.02 -31.64 11.27
C ILE A 525 2.56 -32.76 10.39
N ALA A 526 2.21 -33.98 10.72
CA ALA A 526 2.84 -35.13 10.09
C ALA A 526 1.88 -35.90 9.17
N HIS A 527 2.33 -36.08 7.94
CA HIS A 527 1.70 -36.93 6.94
C HIS A 527 2.48 -38.25 6.70
N ARG A 528 3.65 -38.46 7.31
CA ARG A 528 4.49 -39.64 7.13
C ARG A 528 4.55 -40.48 8.42
N LEU A 529 4.26 -41.76 8.32
CA LEU A 529 4.22 -42.69 9.44
C LEU A 529 5.56 -42.78 10.20
N LYS A 530 6.69 -42.72 9.50
CA LYS A 530 8.03 -42.77 10.12
C LYS A 530 8.26 -41.65 11.11
N THR A 531 7.82 -40.43 10.76
CA THR A 531 8.01 -39.23 11.59
C THR A 531 7.07 -39.26 12.81
N VAL A 532 5.82 -39.68 12.60
CA VAL A 532 4.80 -39.79 13.67
C VAL A 532 5.16 -40.82 14.72
N ARG A 533 5.73 -41.97 14.32
CA ARG A 533 6.02 -43.09 15.19
C ARG A 533 6.98 -42.77 16.33
N ASN A 534 7.92 -41.83 16.08
CA ASN A 534 8.95 -41.48 17.04
C ASN A 534 8.57 -40.25 17.88
N ALA A 535 7.36 -39.71 17.73
CA ALA A 535 6.90 -38.59 18.55
C ALA A 535 6.59 -39.03 19.98
N ASP A 536 6.96 -38.19 20.96
CA ASP A 536 6.68 -38.44 22.38
C ASP A 536 5.19 -38.40 22.69
N CYS A 537 4.44 -37.58 21.94
CA CYS A 537 2.99 -37.51 22.01
C CYS A 537 2.37 -37.26 20.63
N ILE A 538 1.26 -37.88 20.35
CA ILE A 538 0.49 -37.71 19.11
C ILE A 538 -0.89 -37.19 19.49
N PHE A 539 -1.28 -36.06 18.90
CA PHE A 539 -2.64 -35.52 18.96
C PHE A 539 -3.38 -35.81 17.66
N VAL A 540 -4.51 -36.46 17.76
CA VAL A 540 -5.38 -36.78 16.62
C VAL A 540 -6.50 -35.75 16.55
N VAL A 541 -6.48 -34.91 15.52
CA VAL A 541 -7.46 -33.84 15.32
C VAL A 541 -8.48 -34.29 14.27
N ASP A 542 -9.77 -34.27 14.63
CA ASP A 542 -10.88 -34.52 13.73
C ASP A 542 -12.01 -33.50 13.97
N HIS A 543 -12.57 -32.94 12.89
CA HIS A 543 -13.64 -31.96 12.94
C HIS A 543 -13.39 -30.77 13.90
N GLY A 544 -12.12 -30.41 14.11
CA GLY A 544 -11.72 -29.30 14.97
C GLY A 544 -11.58 -29.62 16.45
N GLU A 545 -11.63 -30.89 16.81
CA GLU A 545 -11.49 -31.38 18.19
C GLU A 545 -10.32 -32.36 18.30
N ILE A 546 -9.70 -32.50 19.48
CA ILE A 546 -8.74 -33.57 19.76
C ILE A 546 -9.52 -34.81 20.18
N VAL A 547 -9.56 -35.80 19.30
CA VAL A 547 -10.34 -37.02 19.51
C VAL A 547 -9.52 -38.13 20.17
N GLN A 548 -8.20 -38.14 20.02
CA GLN A 548 -7.28 -39.08 20.64
C GLN A 548 -5.95 -38.41 20.95
N GLN A 549 -5.27 -38.83 22.02
CA GLN A 549 -3.90 -38.43 22.35
C GLN A 549 -3.14 -39.59 23.00
N GLY A 550 -1.83 -39.68 22.79
CA GLY A 550 -0.96 -40.69 23.37
C GLY A 550 0.24 -40.99 22.49
N THR A 551 1.01 -41.98 22.87
CA THR A 551 2.14 -42.51 22.07
C THR A 551 1.64 -43.38 20.90
N HIS A 552 2.54 -43.68 19.96
CA HIS A 552 2.23 -44.55 18.82
C HIS A 552 1.65 -45.91 19.28
N ASP A 553 2.29 -46.54 20.27
CA ASP A 553 1.90 -47.89 20.72
C ASP A 553 0.57 -47.88 21.48
N GLU A 554 0.31 -46.85 22.30
CA GLU A 554 -0.98 -46.68 22.98
C GLU A 554 -2.11 -46.47 21.99
N LEU A 555 -1.93 -45.61 21.00
CA LEU A 555 -2.95 -45.32 19.99
C LEU A 555 -3.18 -46.47 19.01
N MET A 556 -2.18 -47.32 18.78
CA MET A 556 -2.31 -48.55 18.00
C MET A 556 -3.04 -49.66 18.75
N ALA A 557 -3.00 -49.66 20.08
CA ALA A 557 -3.70 -50.65 20.91
C ALA A 557 -5.21 -50.44 20.97
N VAL A 558 -5.66 -49.17 20.73
CA VAL A 558 -7.08 -48.79 20.77
C VAL A 558 -7.64 -48.73 19.34
N ASP A 559 -8.86 -49.23 19.15
CA ASP A 559 -9.55 -49.06 17.87
C ASP A 559 -10.07 -47.64 17.75
N GLY A 560 -9.45 -46.89 16.83
CA GLY A 560 -9.70 -45.44 16.67
C GLY A 560 -9.21 -44.90 15.34
N LEU A 561 -9.36 -43.59 15.18
CA LEU A 561 -9.02 -42.89 13.94
C LEU A 561 -7.52 -43.05 13.59
N TYR A 562 -6.65 -42.97 14.60
CA TYR A 562 -5.20 -43.14 14.40
C TYR A 562 -4.84 -44.50 13.80
N ARG A 563 -5.36 -45.57 14.39
CA ARG A 563 -5.11 -46.94 13.91
C ARG A 563 -5.59 -47.11 12.48
N ARG A 564 -6.77 -46.59 12.14
CA ARG A 564 -7.29 -46.59 10.76
C ARG A 564 -6.35 -45.91 9.81
N PHE A 565 -5.88 -44.71 10.14
CA PHE A 565 -4.88 -43.97 9.33
C PHE A 565 -3.59 -44.77 9.10
N VAL A 566 -3.07 -45.39 10.14
CA VAL A 566 -1.83 -46.17 10.03
C VAL A 566 -2.03 -47.41 9.15
N VAL A 567 -3.14 -48.10 9.28
CA VAL A 567 -3.48 -49.31 8.50
C VAL A 567 -3.70 -48.96 7.03
N GLU A 568 -4.52 -47.96 6.74
CA GLU A 568 -4.81 -47.50 5.36
C GLU A 568 -3.53 -47.05 4.64
N ARG A 569 -2.66 -46.31 5.32
CA ARG A 569 -1.36 -45.90 4.75
C ARG A 569 -0.39 -47.04 4.54
N LYS A 570 -0.35 -48.02 5.41
CA LYS A 570 0.44 -49.25 5.18
C LYS A 570 -0.07 -50.02 3.96
N GLN A 571 -1.37 -50.09 3.77
CA GLN A 571 -1.98 -50.72 2.61
C GLN A 571 -1.66 -49.95 1.33
N ALA A 572 -1.79 -48.60 1.34
CA ALA A 572 -1.44 -47.75 0.20
C ALA A 572 0.06 -47.81 -0.16
N ALA A 573 0.95 -47.94 0.82
CA ALA A 573 2.38 -48.11 0.60
C ALA A 573 2.74 -49.50 0.03
N GLY A 574 1.96 -50.50 0.33
CA GLY A 574 2.11 -51.85 -0.21
C GLY A 574 1.65 -52.03 -1.67
N TRP A 575 0.96 -51.05 -2.22
CA TRP A 575 0.51 -50.99 -3.63
C TRP A 575 1.54 -50.38 -4.59
N LYS A 576 2.78 -50.12 -4.17
CA LYS A 576 3.86 -49.80 -5.10
C LYS A 576 4.33 -51.09 -5.78
N VAL A 577 3.76 -51.33 -6.96
CA VAL A 577 4.29 -52.27 -7.94
C VAL A 577 5.50 -51.65 -8.60
#